data_b6484a478ca82c09b9ae5e358e22a773
#
_entry.id   b6484a478ca82c09b9ae5e358e22a773
#
_cell.length_a   1.000
_cell.length_b   1.000
_cell.length_c   1.000
_cell.angle_alpha   90.00
_cell.angle_beta   90.00
_cell.angle_gamma   90.00
#
_symmetry.space_group_name_H-M   'P 1'
#
loop_
_entity.id
_entity.type
_entity.pdbx_description
1 polymer ?
#
loop_
_entity_poly.entity_id
_entity_poly.type
_entity_poly.pdbx_seq_one_letter_code
_entity_poly.pdbx_strand_id
1 'polypeptide(L)'
;GNINNSWLTALEEQMSGIGVAIAAARREQVQKLNAFIEQNPDDVFPEAVLTLDGTIEQMLDSKPAIYVEDFYRESLFNQRRSILFNDSGNNINKTDLCAVYKKKNVPAGFCSTGEQKSLLLSIILAQAKSLLHSRGIPPILLLDEVAAHLDDSKKDALLSKIKAMHLQAWLTTTTLFEFLSIRET
;
A
#
# COMPACT_ATOMS: atom_id res chain seq x y z
N GLY A 1 10.08 36.98 15.66
CA GLY A 1 9.91 37.31 14.26
C GLY A 1 8.46 37.16 13.87
N ASN A 2 7.87 38.22 13.27
CA ASN A 2 6.49 38.14 12.76
C ASN A 2 6.47 37.06 11.64
N ILE A 3 5.86 35.92 11.94
CA ILE A 3 5.57 34.91 10.92
C ILE A 3 4.55 35.55 9.95
N ASN A 4 4.92 35.63 8.70
CA ASN A 4 4.07 36.22 7.66
C ASN A 4 2.84 35.32 7.47
N ASN A 5 1.72 35.68 8.08
CA ASN A 5 0.47 34.89 8.04
C ASN A 5 -0.05 34.68 6.61
N SER A 6 0.20 35.62 5.69
CA SER A 6 -0.21 35.47 4.29
C SER A 6 0.56 34.36 3.56
N TRP A 7 1.86 34.21 3.85
CA TRP A 7 2.66 33.12 3.31
C TRP A 7 2.21 31.75 3.83
N LEU A 8 1.92 31.64 5.13
CA LEU A 8 1.40 30.40 5.70
C LEU A 8 0.04 30.02 5.11
N THR A 9 -0.86 30.98 4.93
CA THR A 9 -2.16 30.74 4.31
C THR A 9 -2.02 30.25 2.85
N ALA A 10 -1.10 30.81 2.08
CA ALA A 10 -0.82 30.33 0.73
C ALA A 10 -0.26 28.90 0.70
N LEU A 11 0.59 28.54 1.68
CA LEU A 11 1.08 27.16 1.83
C LEU A 11 -0.05 26.21 2.20
N GLU A 12 -0.92 26.58 3.13
CA GLU A 12 -2.07 25.75 3.53
C GLU A 12 -3.02 25.49 2.36
N GLU A 13 -3.23 26.46 1.51
CA GLU A 13 -4.02 26.32 0.28
C GLU A 13 -3.38 25.30 -0.69
N GLN A 14 -2.08 25.44 -0.95
CA GLN A 14 -1.35 24.48 -1.79
C GLN A 14 -1.32 23.08 -1.16
N MET A 15 -1.06 22.98 0.14
CA MET A 15 -1.02 21.70 0.86
C MET A 15 -2.38 21.00 0.85
N SER A 16 -3.49 21.73 0.99
CA SER A 16 -4.82 21.13 0.96
C SER A 16 -5.14 20.54 -0.41
N GLY A 17 -4.93 21.28 -1.49
CA GLY A 17 -5.17 20.78 -2.84
C GLY A 17 -4.29 19.57 -3.21
N ILE A 18 -2.97 19.67 -2.95
CA ILE A 18 -2.03 18.57 -3.20
C ILE A 18 -2.37 17.35 -2.31
N GLY A 19 -2.68 17.58 -1.03
CA GLY A 19 -3.04 16.49 -0.10
C GLY A 19 -4.27 15.73 -0.53
N VAL A 20 -5.33 16.43 -0.97
CA VAL A 20 -6.55 15.79 -1.49
C VAL A 20 -6.27 15.04 -2.80
N ALA A 21 -5.43 15.58 -3.68
CA ALA A 21 -5.02 14.88 -4.89
C ALA A 21 -4.23 13.58 -4.58
N ILE A 22 -3.35 13.60 -3.58
CA ILE A 22 -2.63 12.41 -3.10
C ILE A 22 -3.63 11.38 -2.52
N ALA A 23 -4.57 11.80 -1.68
CA ALA A 23 -5.59 10.94 -1.11
C ALA A 23 -6.44 10.26 -2.20
N ALA A 24 -6.87 11.02 -3.20
CA ALA A 24 -7.62 10.51 -4.34
C ALA A 24 -6.81 9.47 -5.13
N ALA A 25 -5.53 9.76 -5.40
CA ALA A 25 -4.65 8.83 -6.11
C ALA A 25 -4.41 7.53 -5.32
N ARG A 26 -4.22 7.60 -3.99
CA ARG A 26 -4.11 6.43 -3.12
C ARG A 26 -5.38 5.57 -3.16
N ARG A 27 -6.55 6.19 -3.07
CA ARG A 27 -7.84 5.50 -3.17
C ARG A 27 -7.99 4.78 -4.51
N GLU A 28 -7.73 5.47 -5.60
CA GLU A 28 -7.77 4.88 -6.94
C GLU A 28 -6.83 3.68 -7.06
N GLN A 29 -5.61 3.80 -6.53
CA GLN A 29 -4.63 2.71 -6.56
C GLN A 29 -5.10 1.50 -5.74
N VAL A 30 -5.66 1.72 -4.53
CA VAL A 30 -6.18 0.63 -3.69
C VAL A 30 -7.39 -0.04 -4.35
N GLN A 31 -8.30 0.72 -4.95
CA GLN A 31 -9.44 0.17 -5.69
C GLN A 31 -8.99 -0.69 -6.88
N LYS A 32 -8.03 -0.19 -7.68
CA LYS A 32 -7.45 -0.96 -8.79
C LYS A 32 -6.80 -2.26 -8.31
N LEU A 33 -6.06 -2.19 -7.21
CA LEU A 33 -5.37 -3.35 -6.67
C LEU A 33 -6.34 -4.38 -6.10
N ASN A 34 -7.37 -3.95 -5.38
CA ASN A 34 -8.44 -4.84 -4.91
C ASN A 34 -9.16 -5.52 -6.07
N ALA A 35 -9.56 -4.76 -7.09
CA ALA A 35 -10.19 -5.31 -8.28
C ALA A 35 -9.28 -6.31 -8.99
N PHE A 36 -7.98 -6.03 -9.05
CA PHE A 36 -6.99 -6.92 -9.66
C PHE A 36 -6.82 -8.22 -8.87
N ILE A 37 -6.73 -8.15 -7.53
CA ILE A 37 -6.67 -9.32 -6.64
C ILE A 37 -7.93 -10.18 -6.83
N GLU A 38 -9.10 -9.58 -6.84
CA GLU A 38 -10.38 -10.28 -6.98
C GLU A 38 -10.53 -10.99 -8.34
N GLN A 39 -10.08 -10.35 -9.42
CA GLN A 39 -10.12 -10.93 -10.79
C GLN A 39 -9.05 -12.00 -11.03
N ASN A 40 -8.02 -12.06 -10.18
CA ASN A 40 -6.91 -13.00 -10.31
C ASN A 40 -6.72 -13.78 -9.01
N PRO A 41 -7.71 -14.61 -8.62
CA PRO A 41 -7.61 -15.40 -7.39
C PRO A 41 -6.37 -16.30 -7.46
N ASP A 42 -5.80 -16.55 -6.30
CA ASP A 42 -4.57 -17.33 -6.16
C ASP A 42 -4.83 -18.51 -5.23
N ASP A 43 -4.50 -19.73 -5.68
CA ASP A 43 -4.73 -20.94 -4.90
C ASP A 43 -3.70 -21.11 -3.75
N VAL A 44 -2.55 -20.47 -3.85
CA VAL A 44 -1.43 -20.66 -2.90
C VAL A 44 -1.28 -19.47 -1.95
N PHE A 45 -1.40 -18.23 -2.49
CA PHE A 45 -1.30 -17.03 -1.68
C PHE A 45 -2.69 -16.50 -1.31
N PRO A 46 -2.89 -16.09 -0.05
CA PRO A 46 -4.20 -15.66 0.42
C PRO A 46 -4.63 -14.34 -0.22
N GLU A 47 -5.93 -14.22 -0.50
CA GLU A 47 -6.51 -12.96 -0.94
C GLU A 47 -6.54 -11.94 0.19
N ALA A 48 -6.01 -10.76 -0.09
CA ALA A 48 -6.10 -9.58 0.77
C ALA A 48 -7.22 -8.64 0.29
N VAL A 49 -7.94 -8.04 1.22
CA VAL A 49 -8.78 -6.86 0.96
C VAL A 49 -8.05 -5.66 1.57
N LEU A 50 -7.76 -4.66 0.75
CA LEU A 50 -7.00 -3.48 1.13
C LEU A 50 -7.95 -2.30 1.39
N THR A 51 -7.67 -1.56 2.45
CA THR A 51 -8.38 -0.32 2.79
C THR A 51 -7.37 0.75 3.21
N LEU A 52 -7.80 2.01 3.18
CA LEU A 52 -7.02 3.13 3.69
C LEU A 52 -7.64 3.62 5.00
N ASP A 53 -6.83 3.69 6.04
CA ASP A 53 -7.19 4.33 7.30
C ASP A 53 -6.62 5.75 7.31
N GLY A 54 -7.41 6.69 6.82
CA GLY A 54 -7.09 8.10 6.72
C GLY A 54 -8.34 8.94 6.60
N THR A 55 -8.40 10.02 7.38
CA THR A 55 -9.58 10.91 7.43
C THR A 55 -9.90 11.53 6.07
N ILE A 56 -8.87 11.99 5.35
CA ILE A 56 -9.05 12.65 4.05
C ILE A 56 -9.55 11.65 3.01
N GLU A 57 -8.98 10.45 2.99
CA GLU A 57 -9.38 9.37 2.09
C GLU A 57 -10.82 8.92 2.36
N GLN A 58 -11.21 8.77 3.63
CA GLN A 58 -12.56 8.38 4.02
C GLN A 58 -13.59 9.47 3.67
N MET A 59 -13.26 10.74 3.83
CA MET A 59 -14.15 11.84 3.44
C MET A 59 -14.43 11.85 1.94
N LEU A 60 -13.45 11.51 1.11
CA LEU A 60 -13.60 11.40 -0.34
C LEU A 60 -14.56 10.27 -0.78
N ASP A 61 -14.95 9.37 0.12
CA ASP A 61 -15.98 8.35 -0.18
C ASP A 61 -17.39 8.96 -0.33
N SER A 62 -17.64 10.07 0.35
CA SER A 62 -19.00 10.63 0.45
C SER A 62 -19.08 12.13 0.15
N LYS A 63 -17.97 12.84 0.03
CA LYS A 63 -17.93 14.29 -0.16
C LYS A 63 -17.21 14.68 -1.44
N PRO A 64 -17.61 15.77 -2.09
CA PRO A 64 -16.89 16.34 -3.23
C PRO A 64 -15.47 16.78 -2.82
N ALA A 65 -14.51 16.68 -3.74
CA ALA A 65 -13.10 17.04 -3.48
C ALA A 65 -12.95 18.47 -2.95
N ILE A 66 -13.68 19.44 -3.49
CA ILE A 66 -13.64 20.85 -3.05
C ILE A 66 -14.01 21.00 -1.57
N TYR A 67 -15.00 20.24 -1.08
CA TYR A 67 -15.37 20.24 0.32
C TYR A 67 -14.25 19.66 1.20
N VAL A 68 -13.59 18.61 0.73
CA VAL A 68 -12.49 17.97 1.45
C VAL A 68 -11.25 18.87 1.46
N GLU A 69 -10.99 19.62 0.39
CA GLU A 69 -9.93 20.62 0.34
C GLU A 69 -10.16 21.75 1.35
N ASP A 70 -11.39 22.27 1.43
CA ASP A 70 -11.74 23.31 2.40
C ASP A 70 -11.59 22.81 3.84
N PHE A 71 -12.08 21.59 4.12
CA PHE A 71 -11.92 20.95 5.43
C PHE A 71 -10.44 20.76 5.80
N TYR A 72 -9.64 20.26 4.86
CA TYR A 72 -8.22 20.01 5.12
C TYR A 72 -7.44 21.32 5.32
N ARG A 73 -7.74 22.37 4.55
CA ARG A 73 -7.17 23.71 4.73
C ARG A 73 -7.50 24.28 6.11
N GLU A 74 -8.75 24.15 6.55
CA GLU A 74 -9.16 24.59 7.90
C GLU A 74 -8.45 23.79 8.99
N SER A 75 -8.29 22.49 8.81
CA SER A 75 -7.51 21.63 9.71
C SER A 75 -6.05 22.09 9.83
N LEU A 76 -5.37 22.38 8.71
CA LEU A 76 -4.01 22.90 8.68
C LEU A 76 -3.92 24.26 9.39
N PHE A 77 -4.86 25.15 9.14
CA PHE A 77 -4.94 26.44 9.81
C PHE A 77 -5.09 26.30 11.33
N ASN A 78 -5.92 25.38 11.80
CA ASN A 78 -6.14 25.13 13.22
C ASN A 78 -4.90 24.47 13.87
N GLN A 79 -4.23 23.55 13.17
CA GLN A 79 -3.00 22.91 13.64
C GLN A 79 -1.88 23.90 13.93
N ARG A 80 -1.66 24.92 13.08
CA ARG A 80 -0.62 25.94 13.36
C ARG A 80 -0.88 26.73 14.64
N ARG A 81 -2.15 26.82 15.08
CA ARG A 81 -2.53 27.47 16.34
C ARG A 81 -2.36 26.55 17.54
N SER A 82 -2.41 25.23 17.33
CA SER A 82 -2.32 24.20 18.37
C SER A 82 -0.92 23.58 18.52
N ILE A 83 0.10 24.09 17.84
CA ILE A 83 1.51 23.62 17.95
C ILE A 83 1.97 23.56 19.43
N LEU A 84 1.33 24.34 20.32
CA LEU A 84 1.55 24.30 21.77
C LEU A 84 0.91 23.07 22.47
N PHE A 85 0.04 22.27 21.79
CA PHE A 85 -0.80 21.24 22.42
C PHE A 85 -0.64 19.83 21.87
N ASN A 86 0.39 19.52 21.07
CA ASN A 86 0.63 18.17 20.54
C ASN A 86 -0.59 17.53 19.83
N ASP A 87 -1.54 18.33 19.36
CA ASP A 87 -2.69 17.80 18.63
C ASP A 87 -2.24 17.39 17.23
N SER A 88 -2.22 16.08 17.04
CA SER A 88 -1.80 15.43 15.81
C SER A 88 -2.93 15.42 14.79
N GLY A 89 -3.54 16.55 14.49
CA GLY A 89 -4.70 16.70 13.60
C GLY A 89 -4.72 15.85 12.32
N ASN A 90 -5.75 15.99 11.54
CA ASN A 90 -5.97 15.27 10.28
C ASN A 90 -4.85 15.57 9.27
N ASN A 91 -3.86 14.68 9.17
CA ASN A 91 -2.71 14.86 8.30
C ASN A 91 -2.65 13.71 7.30
N ILE A 92 -2.52 14.05 6.02
CA ILE A 92 -2.37 13.09 4.91
C ILE A 92 -1.19 12.11 5.10
N ASN A 93 -0.19 12.50 5.89
CA ASN A 93 0.96 11.66 6.21
C ASN A 93 0.66 10.53 7.22
N LYS A 94 -0.52 10.56 7.85
CA LYS A 94 -0.94 9.56 8.84
C LYS A 94 -1.83 8.46 8.27
N THR A 95 -2.19 8.57 7.01
CA THR A 95 -2.94 7.52 6.32
C THR A 95 -2.15 6.22 6.33
N ASP A 96 -2.76 5.16 6.80
CA ASP A 96 -2.20 3.81 6.79
C ASP A 96 -2.89 2.92 5.75
N LEU A 97 -2.15 1.95 5.22
CA LEU A 97 -2.66 0.91 4.34
C LEU A 97 -2.99 -0.32 5.19
N CYS A 98 -4.27 -0.59 5.37
CA CYS A 98 -4.75 -1.73 6.10
C CYS A 98 -5.06 -2.90 5.17
N ALA A 99 -4.80 -4.12 5.63
CA ALA A 99 -5.11 -5.35 4.91
C ALA A 99 -5.93 -6.30 5.79
N VAL A 100 -6.93 -6.94 5.20
CA VAL A 100 -7.75 -7.99 5.82
C VAL A 100 -7.55 -9.27 5.04
N TYR A 101 -7.31 -10.38 5.73
CA TYR A 101 -7.33 -11.71 5.13
C TYR A 101 -8.77 -12.08 4.76
N LYS A 102 -9.13 -12.02 3.49
CA LYS A 102 -10.51 -12.16 2.99
C LYS A 102 -11.20 -13.42 3.51
N LYS A 103 -10.57 -14.60 3.36
CA LYS A 103 -11.14 -15.90 3.72
C LYS A 103 -11.45 -16.03 5.22
N LYS A 104 -10.63 -15.43 6.08
CA LYS A 104 -10.79 -15.50 7.54
C LYS A 104 -11.53 -14.29 8.11
N ASN A 105 -11.66 -13.23 7.33
CA ASN A 105 -12.16 -11.92 7.76
C ASN A 105 -11.42 -11.39 9.00
N VAL A 106 -10.10 -11.53 9.01
CA VAL A 106 -9.23 -11.11 10.11
C VAL A 106 -8.23 -10.07 9.60
N PRO A 107 -8.07 -8.92 10.29
CA PRO A 107 -7.03 -7.95 9.95
C PRO A 107 -5.64 -8.60 9.94
N ALA A 108 -4.81 -8.23 8.99
CA ALA A 108 -3.48 -8.83 8.81
C ALA A 108 -2.62 -8.80 10.07
N GLY A 109 -2.72 -7.74 10.89
CA GLY A 109 -1.99 -7.62 12.15
C GLY A 109 -2.31 -8.68 13.19
N PHE A 110 -3.47 -9.36 13.08
CA PHE A 110 -3.88 -10.45 13.97
C PHE A 110 -3.66 -11.84 13.36
N CYS A 111 -3.14 -11.92 12.14
CA CYS A 111 -2.76 -13.17 11.49
C CYS A 111 -1.41 -13.70 12.05
N SER A 112 -1.15 -15.00 11.87
CA SER A 112 0.18 -15.55 12.17
C SER A 112 1.25 -14.93 11.28
N THR A 113 2.52 -14.94 11.72
CA THR A 113 3.65 -14.37 10.97
C THR A 113 3.74 -14.93 9.55
N GLY A 114 3.51 -16.25 9.38
CA GLY A 114 3.51 -16.89 8.06
C GLY A 114 2.36 -16.42 7.17
N GLU A 115 1.18 -16.17 7.75
CA GLU A 115 0.03 -15.63 7.02
C GLU A 115 0.25 -14.16 6.65
N GLN A 116 0.80 -13.35 7.55
CA GLN A 116 1.13 -11.95 7.26
C GLN A 116 2.09 -11.85 6.07
N LYS A 117 3.15 -12.67 6.06
CA LYS A 117 4.10 -12.71 4.94
C LYS A 117 3.46 -13.21 3.64
N SER A 118 2.61 -14.22 3.74
CA SER A 118 1.88 -14.72 2.56
C SER A 118 0.91 -13.68 1.99
N LEU A 119 0.21 -12.91 2.85
CA LEU A 119 -0.62 -11.78 2.45
C LEU A 119 0.20 -10.68 1.79
N LEU A 120 1.33 -10.31 2.39
CA LEU A 120 2.23 -9.30 1.81
C LEU A 120 2.71 -9.71 0.42
N LEU A 121 3.11 -10.98 0.25
CA LEU A 121 3.51 -11.50 -1.06
C LEU A 121 2.38 -11.46 -2.08
N SER A 122 1.16 -11.82 -1.68
CA SER A 122 0.01 -11.74 -2.60
C SER A 122 -0.21 -10.32 -3.10
N ILE A 123 -0.09 -9.32 -2.21
CA ILE A 123 -0.22 -7.90 -2.56
C ILE A 123 0.91 -7.46 -3.51
N ILE A 124 2.17 -7.83 -3.21
CA ILE A 124 3.32 -7.49 -4.04
C ILE A 124 3.20 -8.11 -5.44
N LEU A 125 2.80 -9.39 -5.52
CA LEU A 125 2.61 -10.07 -6.80
C LEU A 125 1.44 -9.48 -7.61
N ALA A 126 0.34 -9.14 -6.94
CA ALA A 126 -0.79 -8.45 -7.56
C ALA A 126 -0.38 -7.06 -8.10
N GLN A 127 0.41 -6.31 -7.33
CA GLN A 127 0.95 -5.02 -7.77
C GLN A 127 1.87 -5.18 -8.98
N ALA A 128 2.76 -6.18 -8.97
CA ALA A 128 3.66 -6.46 -10.09
C ALA A 128 2.89 -6.82 -11.36
N LYS A 129 1.88 -7.68 -11.26
CA LYS A 129 1.00 -8.03 -12.37
C LYS A 129 0.22 -6.82 -12.89
N SER A 130 -0.33 -6.00 -11.99
CA SER A 130 -1.08 -4.79 -12.35
C SER A 130 -0.20 -3.79 -13.11
N LEU A 131 1.05 -3.61 -12.67
CA LEU A 131 2.03 -2.76 -13.36
C LEU A 131 2.40 -3.31 -14.74
N LEU A 132 2.64 -4.61 -14.83
CA LEU A 132 2.92 -5.27 -16.10
C LEU A 132 1.75 -5.08 -17.08
N HIS A 133 0.51 -5.28 -16.61
CA HIS A 133 -0.68 -5.11 -17.42
C HIS A 133 -0.88 -3.67 -17.90
N SER A 134 -0.65 -2.69 -17.02
CA SER A 134 -0.91 -1.27 -17.32
C SER A 134 0.20 -0.60 -18.12
N ARG A 135 1.47 -1.00 -17.93
CA ARG A 135 2.64 -0.38 -18.56
C ARG A 135 3.29 -1.22 -19.64
N GLY A 136 2.99 -2.52 -19.71
CA GLY A 136 3.66 -3.46 -20.63
C GLY A 136 5.14 -3.71 -20.31
N ILE A 137 5.67 -3.11 -19.23
CA ILE A 137 7.06 -3.25 -18.82
C ILE A 137 7.08 -4.00 -17.48
N PRO A 138 7.79 -5.13 -17.39
CA PRO A 138 7.86 -5.89 -16.15
C PRO A 138 8.65 -5.10 -15.08
N PRO A 139 8.11 -4.96 -13.85
CA PRO A 139 8.84 -4.37 -12.75
C PRO A 139 9.97 -5.30 -12.26
N ILE A 140 10.99 -4.73 -11.62
CA ILE A 140 12.00 -5.49 -10.89
C ILE A 140 11.47 -5.75 -9.48
N LEU A 141 11.49 -7.00 -9.04
CA LEU A 141 11.11 -7.40 -7.69
C LEU A 141 12.35 -7.47 -6.79
N LEU A 142 12.28 -6.80 -5.64
CA LEU A 142 13.28 -6.90 -4.59
C LEU A 142 12.61 -7.56 -3.37
N LEU A 143 12.98 -8.80 -3.06
CA LEU A 143 12.37 -9.63 -2.04
C LEU A 143 13.40 -10.00 -0.98
N ASP A 144 13.38 -9.26 0.13
CA ASP A 144 14.33 -9.43 1.21
C ASP A 144 13.82 -10.43 2.25
N GLU A 145 14.61 -11.46 2.58
CA GLU A 145 14.32 -12.53 3.54
C GLU A 145 12.94 -13.19 3.40
N VAL A 146 12.40 -13.23 2.20
CA VAL A 146 11.03 -13.73 1.95
C VAL A 146 10.92 -15.23 2.21
N ALA A 147 11.99 -15.99 1.90
CA ALA A 147 12.00 -17.44 2.01
C ALA A 147 11.98 -17.97 3.45
N ALA A 148 12.49 -17.21 4.42
CA ALA A 148 12.73 -17.67 5.79
C ALA A 148 11.46 -18.13 6.55
N HIS A 149 10.26 -17.84 6.02
CA HIS A 149 8.98 -18.15 6.68
C HIS A 149 7.93 -18.75 5.73
N LEU A 150 8.37 -19.15 4.53
CA LEU A 150 7.52 -19.86 3.58
C LEU A 150 7.82 -21.35 3.65
N ASP A 151 6.77 -22.16 3.58
CA ASP A 151 6.92 -23.59 3.28
C ASP A 151 7.39 -23.79 1.83
N ASP A 152 7.93 -24.98 1.53
CA ASP A 152 8.52 -25.26 0.22
C ASP A 152 7.51 -25.12 -0.93
N SER A 153 6.24 -25.47 -0.69
CA SER A 153 5.16 -25.31 -1.67
C SER A 153 4.96 -23.84 -2.05
N LYS A 154 5.00 -22.93 -1.09
CA LYS A 154 4.88 -21.49 -1.34
C LYS A 154 6.12 -20.89 -2.00
N LYS A 155 7.31 -21.41 -1.66
CA LYS A 155 8.56 -21.01 -2.35
C LYS A 155 8.50 -21.36 -3.83
N ASP A 156 8.11 -22.61 -4.16
CA ASP A 156 7.96 -23.07 -5.54
C ASP A 156 6.90 -22.28 -6.30
N ALA A 157 5.77 -22.00 -5.65
CA ALA A 157 4.72 -21.18 -6.23
C ALA A 157 5.17 -19.75 -6.51
N LEU A 158 5.92 -19.13 -5.60
CA LEU A 158 6.50 -17.79 -5.77
C LEU A 158 7.40 -17.75 -7.01
N LEU A 159 8.34 -18.70 -7.10
CA LEU A 159 9.26 -18.79 -8.24
C LEU A 159 8.54 -19.03 -9.55
N SER A 160 7.56 -19.95 -9.55
CA SER A 160 6.74 -20.23 -10.73
C SER A 160 6.00 -18.99 -11.22
N LYS A 161 5.46 -18.17 -10.29
CA LYS A 161 4.77 -16.93 -10.63
C LYS A 161 5.72 -15.87 -11.18
N ILE A 162 6.90 -15.70 -10.58
CA ILE A 162 7.94 -14.78 -11.07
C ILE A 162 8.35 -15.17 -12.50
N LYS A 163 8.59 -16.46 -12.75
CA LYS A 163 8.92 -16.98 -14.08
C LYS A 163 7.78 -16.77 -15.09
N ALA A 164 6.54 -17.09 -14.71
CA ALA A 164 5.38 -16.93 -15.58
C ALA A 164 5.10 -15.48 -15.99
N MET A 165 5.46 -14.52 -15.13
CA MET A 165 5.36 -13.09 -15.41
C MET A 165 6.60 -12.52 -16.11
N HIS A 166 7.64 -13.34 -16.36
CA HIS A 166 8.93 -12.90 -16.92
C HIS A 166 9.55 -11.73 -16.14
N LEU A 167 9.41 -11.76 -14.80
CA LEU A 167 9.94 -10.71 -13.93
C LEU A 167 11.42 -10.96 -13.59
N GLN A 168 12.19 -9.89 -13.56
CA GLN A 168 13.49 -9.90 -12.90
C GLN A 168 13.27 -9.78 -11.39
N ALA A 169 13.82 -10.72 -10.61
CA ALA A 169 13.69 -10.72 -9.17
C ALA A 169 15.03 -10.91 -8.50
N TRP A 170 15.24 -10.16 -7.40
CA TRP A 170 16.38 -10.31 -6.50
C TRP A 170 15.82 -10.80 -5.16
N LEU A 171 16.27 -11.97 -4.74
CA LEU A 171 15.83 -12.60 -3.51
C LEU A 171 17.04 -12.75 -2.58
N THR A 172 16.90 -12.31 -1.34
CA THR A 172 17.89 -12.62 -0.28
C THR A 172 17.39 -13.77 0.57
N THR A 173 18.30 -14.59 1.08
CA THR A 173 18.00 -15.73 1.93
C THR A 173 19.15 -15.97 2.92
N THR A 174 18.82 -16.51 4.08
CA THR A 174 19.80 -16.87 5.12
C THR A 174 20.48 -18.20 4.85
N THR A 175 19.91 -19.07 4.00
CA THR A 175 20.44 -20.39 3.67
C THR A 175 20.47 -20.61 2.16
N LEU A 176 21.62 -21.09 1.66
CA LEU A 176 21.86 -21.36 0.22
C LEU A 176 20.92 -22.43 -0.38
N PHE A 177 20.30 -23.27 0.47
CA PHE A 177 19.49 -24.41 0.03
C PHE A 177 18.02 -24.08 -0.23
N GLU A 178 17.54 -22.90 0.14
CA GLU A 178 16.12 -22.55 0.08
C GLU A 178 15.57 -22.39 -1.36
N PHE A 179 16.44 -22.27 -2.37
CA PHE A 179 16.05 -22.08 -3.78
C PHE A 179 16.85 -22.95 -4.75
N LEU A 180 17.27 -24.16 -4.35
CA LEU A 180 18.04 -25.04 -5.22
C LEU A 180 17.32 -25.51 -6.50
N SER A 181 15.97 -25.46 -6.52
CA SER A 181 15.17 -25.75 -7.72
C SER A 181 15.34 -24.73 -8.86
N ILE A 182 16.09 -23.63 -8.63
CA ILE A 182 16.30 -22.57 -9.65
C ILE A 182 17.49 -22.87 -10.57
N ARG A 183 18.35 -23.85 -10.24
CA ARG A 183 19.63 -24.06 -10.95
C ARG A 183 19.54 -24.75 -12.31
N GLU A 184 18.35 -25.14 -12.75
CA GLU A 184 18.17 -25.81 -14.05
C GLU A 184 17.29 -24.99 -14.98
N THR A 185 17.82 -23.95 -15.58
CA THR A 185 17.55 -23.50 -16.97
C THR A 185 18.49 -22.38 -17.34
#